data_87c83bd4a6379f29c56ac714aa9e5ed6
#
_entry.id   87c83bd4a6379f29c56ac714aa9e5ed6
#
_cell.length_a   1.000
_cell.length_b   1.000
_cell.length_c   1.000
_cell.angle_alpha   90.00
_cell.angle_beta   90.00
_cell.angle_gamma   90.00
#
_symmetry.space_group_name_H-M   'P 1'
#
loop_
_entity.id
_entity.type
_entity.pdbx_description
1 polymer ?
#
loop_
_entity_poly.entity_id
_entity_poly.type
_entity_poly.pdbx_seq_one_letter_code
_entity_poly.pdbx_strand_id
1 'polypeptide(L)'
;MNQIQVNFSKNTGKMKPMHAVNNGPVYKFTVDQRITNIDAFREAEIPYARTHDAAFYASYGGEHTVDMLAIFPDFDKDVNDPASYDFTLTDEYLKVMVFAGVKPFYRLGSKIEHWPKKYGTLPPKDNQKWAEICEHIIRHYTEGWADGFNYDIEYWEIWNEPDGAPDDADYVDKKCWGGTMREFFELYRVAATHLKKCFPHLKIGGPALTVAITDWTKAFFDFVKENNVPMDFFSWHCYANHPGIDLKIESEVRELLDSYGFTKTESILNEWNYVRSFCGDDWLYSLKAEKGLKGASFTTAVMCGSQYRPLDMLMYYDARPCAMNGLFATDYVCD
;
A
#
# COMPACT_ATOMS: atom_id res chain seq x y z
N MET A 1 22.47 -26.93 21.69
CA MET A 1 21.84 -25.67 22.13
C MET A 1 22.41 -24.59 21.24
N ASN A 2 21.57 -23.88 20.49
CA ASN A 2 22.05 -22.78 19.63
C ASN A 2 22.41 -21.59 20.52
N GLN A 3 23.62 -21.04 20.36
CA GLN A 3 24.09 -19.91 21.14
C GLN A 3 23.98 -18.65 20.27
N ILE A 4 23.32 -17.62 20.79
CA ILE A 4 23.26 -16.29 20.16
C ILE A 4 24.22 -15.38 20.90
N GLN A 5 25.11 -14.73 20.16
CA GLN A 5 26.05 -13.75 20.68
C GLN A 5 25.64 -12.34 20.23
N VAL A 6 25.37 -11.44 21.18
CA VAL A 6 25.00 -10.05 20.91
C VAL A 6 26.15 -9.15 21.34
N ASN A 7 26.61 -8.28 20.44
CA ASN A 7 27.65 -7.30 20.74
C ASN A 7 27.08 -5.88 20.69
N PHE A 8 26.70 -5.34 21.82
CA PHE A 8 26.12 -3.99 21.96
C PHE A 8 27.11 -2.84 21.71
N SER A 9 28.42 -3.11 21.65
CA SER A 9 29.43 -2.08 21.34
C SER A 9 29.61 -1.85 19.85
N LYS A 10 29.06 -2.72 18.99
CA LYS A 10 29.15 -2.62 17.54
C LYS A 10 27.89 -1.94 16.97
N ASN A 11 27.99 -0.65 16.65
CA ASN A 11 26.96 0.02 15.88
C ASN A 11 27.04 -0.42 14.40
N THR A 12 25.95 -0.98 13.86
CA THR A 12 25.85 -1.47 12.48
C THR A 12 25.07 -0.56 11.56
N GLY A 13 24.57 0.57 12.07
CA GLY A 13 23.85 1.55 11.27
C GLY A 13 22.50 1.98 11.90
N LYS A 14 21.76 2.77 11.16
CA LYS A 14 20.40 3.20 11.53
C LYS A 14 19.40 2.13 11.08
N MET A 15 18.42 1.85 11.94
CA MET A 15 17.33 0.93 11.59
C MET A 15 16.46 1.54 10.48
N LYS A 16 16.13 0.71 9.50
CA LYS A 16 15.18 1.04 8.44
C LYS A 16 13.74 0.75 8.90
N PRO A 17 12.72 1.35 8.27
CA PRO A 17 11.32 1.16 8.65
C PRO A 17 10.76 -0.19 8.16
N MET A 18 11.32 -1.30 8.64
CA MET A 18 10.92 -2.67 8.25
C MET A 18 9.71 -3.19 9.03
N HIS A 19 9.09 -2.37 9.87
CA HIS A 19 7.90 -2.67 10.66
C HIS A 19 6.73 -1.73 10.35
N ALA A 20 6.73 -1.15 9.14
CA ALA A 20 5.54 -0.48 8.62
C ALA A 20 4.47 -1.52 8.24
N VAL A 21 3.24 -1.06 8.06
CA VAL A 21 2.09 -1.95 7.88
C VAL A 21 1.16 -1.47 6.76
N ASN A 22 0.30 -2.37 6.27
CA ASN A 22 -0.90 -1.98 5.56
C ASN A 22 -2.01 -1.72 6.56
N ASN A 23 -2.80 -0.71 6.28
CA ASN A 23 -3.94 -0.24 7.05
C ASN A 23 -3.60 0.33 8.43
N GLY A 24 -4.30 1.38 8.77
CA GLY A 24 -4.13 2.09 10.03
C GLY A 24 -4.82 1.41 11.20
N PRO A 25 -4.66 2.00 12.39
CA PRO A 25 -5.30 1.49 13.58
C PRO A 25 -6.83 1.60 13.49
N VAL A 26 -7.51 0.70 14.18
CA VAL A 26 -8.97 0.70 14.30
C VAL A 26 -9.38 1.65 15.41
N TYR A 27 -10.42 2.42 15.13
CA TYR A 27 -11.14 3.19 16.13
C TYR A 27 -12.64 3.08 15.88
N LYS A 28 -13.34 2.43 16.78
CA LYS A 28 -14.79 2.37 16.78
C LYS A 28 -15.31 2.77 18.14
N PHE A 29 -16.21 3.71 18.14
CA PHE A 29 -16.94 4.12 19.32
C PHE A 29 -18.41 3.72 19.19
N THR A 30 -18.90 2.94 20.15
CA THR A 30 -20.33 2.62 20.31
C THR A 30 -20.78 3.03 21.70
N VAL A 31 -22.09 3.07 21.95
CA VAL A 31 -22.65 3.43 23.27
C VAL A 31 -22.08 2.54 24.37
N ASP A 32 -21.81 1.28 24.05
CA ASP A 32 -21.42 0.27 25.03
C ASP A 32 -19.94 -0.14 24.95
N GLN A 33 -19.23 0.19 23.87
CA GLN A 33 -17.86 -0.29 23.63
C GLN A 33 -17.00 0.72 22.87
N ARG A 34 -15.76 0.81 23.30
CA ARG A 34 -14.68 1.44 22.56
C ARG A 34 -13.73 0.34 22.07
N ILE A 35 -13.68 0.17 20.75
CA ILE A 35 -12.78 -0.79 20.10
C ILE A 35 -11.65 -0.02 19.45
N THR A 36 -10.42 -0.25 19.90
CA THR A 36 -9.25 0.41 19.34
C THR A 36 -7.97 -0.38 19.62
N ASN A 37 -7.04 -0.37 18.67
CA ASN A 37 -5.68 -0.87 18.81
C ASN A 37 -4.62 0.25 18.68
N ILE A 38 -5.03 1.52 18.87
CA ILE A 38 -4.13 2.69 18.77
C ILE A 38 -2.93 2.55 19.73
N ASP A 39 -3.15 2.09 20.94
CA ASP A 39 -2.07 1.95 21.93
C ASP A 39 -1.05 0.88 21.49
N ALA A 40 -1.51 -0.21 20.87
CA ALA A 40 -0.61 -1.22 20.30
C ALA A 40 0.23 -0.69 19.13
N PHE A 41 -0.35 0.17 18.28
CA PHE A 41 0.41 0.86 17.22
C PHE A 41 1.48 1.80 17.80
N ARG A 42 1.15 2.53 18.87
CA ARG A 42 2.10 3.41 19.57
C ARG A 42 3.22 2.65 20.27
N GLU A 43 2.88 1.57 20.96
CA GLU A 43 3.85 0.72 21.65
C GLU A 43 4.82 0.04 20.67
N ALA A 44 4.32 -0.35 19.50
CA ALA A 44 5.14 -0.94 18.44
C ALA A 44 5.90 0.12 17.61
N GLU A 45 5.68 1.43 17.87
CA GLU A 45 6.30 2.54 17.14
C GLU A 45 6.15 2.39 15.61
N ILE A 46 4.95 1.98 15.13
CA ILE A 46 4.69 1.77 13.70
C ILE A 46 4.98 3.06 12.93
N PRO A 47 5.95 3.08 11.99
CA PRO A 47 6.39 4.33 11.35
C PRO A 47 5.44 4.80 10.24
N TYR A 48 4.92 3.86 9.44
CA TYR A 48 4.02 4.13 8.31
C TYR A 48 2.89 3.11 8.28
N ALA A 49 1.72 3.57 7.81
CA ALA A 49 0.62 2.69 7.43
C ALA A 49 0.12 3.05 6.03
N ARG A 50 0.14 2.07 5.12
CA ARG A 50 -0.38 2.24 3.76
C ARG A 50 -1.90 2.22 3.80
N THR A 51 -2.53 3.21 3.18
CA THR A 51 -3.98 3.29 3.07
C THR A 51 -4.48 2.36 1.96
N HIS A 52 -4.70 1.10 2.26
CA HIS A 52 -5.20 0.15 1.26
C HIS A 52 -6.70 -0.09 1.43
N ASP A 53 -7.09 -0.58 2.59
CA ASP A 53 -8.48 -0.81 2.98
C ASP A 53 -8.77 -0.09 4.30
N ALA A 54 -10.04 0.11 4.62
CA ALA A 54 -10.43 0.50 5.96
C ALA A 54 -11.13 -0.67 6.67
N ALA A 55 -11.09 -0.70 7.99
CA ALA A 55 -11.79 -1.72 8.74
C ALA A 55 -13.30 -1.52 8.60
N PHE A 56 -14.00 -2.54 8.11
CA PHE A 56 -15.42 -2.47 7.78
C PHE A 56 -16.31 -2.01 8.93
N TYR A 57 -15.95 -2.36 10.15
CA TYR A 57 -16.69 -1.98 11.37
C TYR A 57 -16.15 -0.73 12.07
N ALA A 58 -15.16 -0.07 11.53
CA ALA A 58 -14.65 1.18 12.09
C ALA A 58 -15.64 2.33 11.90
N SER A 59 -15.53 3.35 12.76
CA SER A 59 -16.43 4.51 12.72
C SER A 59 -16.28 5.37 11.46
N TYR A 60 -15.10 5.33 10.84
CA TYR A 60 -14.76 6.06 9.62
C TYR A 60 -15.21 5.36 8.33
N GLY A 61 -15.93 4.24 8.39
CA GLY A 61 -16.54 3.62 7.21
C GLY A 61 -16.01 2.24 6.86
N GLY A 62 -16.19 1.87 5.61
CA GLY A 62 -15.88 0.55 5.09
C GLY A 62 -14.65 0.50 4.20
N GLU A 63 -14.48 -0.60 3.49
CA GLU A 63 -13.28 -0.94 2.75
C GLU A 63 -12.87 0.07 1.66
N HIS A 64 -13.82 0.80 1.08
CA HIS A 64 -13.58 1.77 0.00
C HIS A 64 -13.30 3.20 0.48
N THR A 65 -13.10 3.41 1.77
CA THR A 65 -12.98 4.75 2.37
C THR A 65 -11.93 5.63 1.70
N VAL A 66 -10.81 5.07 1.25
CA VAL A 66 -9.71 5.82 0.61
C VAL A 66 -9.74 5.78 -0.92
N ASP A 67 -10.71 5.10 -1.49
CA ASP A 67 -10.81 4.97 -2.94
C ASP A 67 -11.26 6.29 -3.57
N MET A 68 -10.75 6.58 -4.76
CA MET A 68 -11.09 7.80 -5.48
C MET A 68 -12.59 7.96 -5.70
N LEU A 69 -13.32 6.87 -5.98
CA LEU A 69 -14.77 6.91 -6.15
C LEU A 69 -15.54 7.28 -4.87
N ALA A 70 -14.97 7.03 -3.69
CA ALA A 70 -15.57 7.47 -2.44
C ALA A 70 -15.38 8.98 -2.24
N ILE A 71 -14.20 9.49 -2.64
CA ILE A 71 -13.82 10.89 -2.45
C ILE A 71 -14.37 11.79 -3.57
N PHE A 72 -14.35 11.34 -4.82
CA PHE A 72 -14.86 12.06 -6.00
C PHE A 72 -15.88 11.19 -6.75
N PRO A 73 -17.12 11.12 -6.25
CA PRO A 73 -18.09 10.11 -6.68
C PRO A 73 -18.70 10.35 -8.07
N ASP A 74 -18.62 11.58 -8.58
CA ASP A 74 -19.13 11.95 -9.90
C ASP A 74 -18.01 12.52 -10.77
N PHE A 75 -17.43 11.67 -11.63
CA PHE A 75 -16.31 12.03 -12.50
C PHE A 75 -16.60 13.18 -13.48
N ASP A 76 -17.87 13.49 -13.74
CA ASP A 76 -18.26 14.56 -14.66
C ASP A 76 -18.32 15.95 -13.99
N LYS A 77 -18.16 16.04 -12.65
CA LYS A 77 -18.10 17.29 -11.88
C LYS A 77 -16.80 18.08 -12.12
N ASP A 78 -16.81 19.36 -11.72
CA ASP A 78 -15.62 20.22 -11.76
C ASP A 78 -14.61 19.78 -10.67
N VAL A 79 -13.37 19.56 -11.08
CA VAL A 79 -12.28 19.15 -10.18
C VAL A 79 -11.85 20.27 -9.23
N ASN A 80 -12.07 21.53 -9.60
CA ASN A 80 -11.69 22.70 -8.79
C ASN A 80 -12.77 23.12 -7.79
N ASP A 81 -13.97 22.52 -7.87
CA ASP A 81 -15.06 22.80 -6.92
C ASP A 81 -14.95 21.86 -5.70
N PRO A 82 -14.66 22.37 -4.49
CA PRO A 82 -14.65 21.57 -3.27
C PRO A 82 -15.93 20.76 -3.04
N ALA A 83 -17.09 21.25 -3.52
CA ALA A 83 -18.37 20.53 -3.40
C ALA A 83 -18.46 19.27 -4.29
N SER A 84 -17.49 19.04 -5.16
CA SER A 84 -17.38 17.80 -5.94
C SER A 84 -16.76 16.63 -5.16
N TYR A 85 -16.21 16.90 -3.97
CA TYR A 85 -15.48 15.94 -3.12
C TYR A 85 -16.23 15.61 -1.84
N ASP A 86 -16.15 14.37 -1.41
CA ASP A 86 -16.57 13.92 -0.09
C ASP A 86 -15.39 13.31 0.67
N PHE A 87 -14.76 14.10 1.53
CA PHE A 87 -13.64 13.65 2.35
C PHE A 87 -14.06 13.05 3.70
N THR A 88 -15.35 13.05 4.02
CA THR A 88 -15.86 12.77 5.38
C THR A 88 -15.26 11.51 5.99
N LEU A 89 -15.33 10.39 5.31
CA LEU A 89 -14.87 9.11 5.86
C LEU A 89 -13.35 8.97 5.79
N THR A 90 -12.71 9.48 4.73
CA THR A 90 -11.26 9.43 4.57
C THR A 90 -10.56 10.31 5.60
N ASP A 91 -11.13 11.46 5.92
CA ASP A 91 -10.69 12.35 7.00
C ASP A 91 -10.64 11.63 8.35
N GLU A 92 -11.72 10.97 8.71
CA GLU A 92 -11.77 10.23 9.98
C GLU A 92 -10.72 9.11 10.02
N TYR A 93 -10.50 8.42 8.91
CA TYR A 93 -9.48 7.39 8.83
C TYR A 93 -8.07 7.95 9.02
N LEU A 94 -7.70 9.02 8.28
CA LEU A 94 -6.38 9.63 8.39
C LEU A 94 -6.16 10.32 9.74
N LYS A 95 -7.20 10.94 10.32
CA LYS A 95 -7.14 11.47 11.69
C LYS A 95 -6.73 10.40 12.70
N VAL A 96 -7.28 9.19 12.59
CA VAL A 96 -6.95 8.08 13.49
C VAL A 96 -5.49 7.65 13.32
N MET A 97 -4.98 7.57 12.08
CA MET A 97 -3.56 7.26 11.83
C MET A 97 -2.64 8.31 12.45
N VAL A 98 -2.87 9.58 12.13
CA VAL A 98 -2.05 10.70 12.64
C VAL A 98 -2.13 10.79 14.17
N PHE A 99 -3.31 10.60 14.75
CA PHE A 99 -3.48 10.56 16.21
C PHE A 99 -2.72 9.42 16.87
N ALA A 100 -2.59 8.27 16.19
CA ALA A 100 -1.75 7.16 16.66
C ALA A 100 -0.24 7.42 16.52
N GLY A 101 0.17 8.50 15.87
CA GLY A 101 1.57 8.80 15.59
C GLY A 101 2.14 8.09 14.36
N VAL A 102 1.27 7.54 13.51
CA VAL A 102 1.62 6.80 12.30
C VAL A 102 1.56 7.72 11.09
N LYS A 103 2.59 7.73 10.25
CA LYS A 103 2.55 8.47 8.98
C LYS A 103 1.75 7.71 7.92
N PRO A 104 0.76 8.33 7.28
CA PRO A 104 0.10 7.70 6.14
C PRO A 104 1.06 7.52 4.95
N PHE A 105 0.99 6.36 4.31
CA PHE A 105 1.51 6.09 2.98
C PHE A 105 0.28 5.94 2.08
N TYR A 106 0.00 6.94 1.26
CA TYR A 106 -1.32 7.06 0.63
C TYR A 106 -1.38 6.35 -0.73
N ARG A 107 -2.26 5.35 -0.87
CA ARG A 107 -2.58 4.70 -2.14
C ARG A 107 -3.70 5.47 -2.85
N LEU A 108 -3.39 6.06 -4.00
CA LEU A 108 -4.34 6.67 -4.92
C LEU A 108 -4.96 5.59 -5.83
N GLY A 109 -6.22 5.73 -6.19
CA GLY A 109 -6.92 4.79 -7.07
C GLY A 109 -7.99 4.00 -6.33
N SER A 110 -8.05 2.70 -6.56
CA SER A 110 -9.11 1.84 -6.04
C SER A 110 -8.55 0.57 -5.41
N LYS A 111 -9.27 0.01 -4.44
CA LYS A 111 -8.98 -1.31 -3.90
C LYS A 111 -9.38 -2.42 -4.88
N ILE A 112 -8.98 -3.65 -4.57
CA ILE A 112 -9.37 -4.84 -5.31
C ILE A 112 -10.90 -5.05 -5.27
N GLU A 113 -11.51 -5.31 -6.42
CA GLU A 113 -12.94 -5.59 -6.57
C GLU A 113 -13.16 -7.06 -6.97
N HIS A 114 -13.54 -7.88 -5.99
CA HIS A 114 -13.76 -9.32 -6.18
C HIS A 114 -15.07 -9.65 -6.91
N TRP A 115 -16.04 -8.74 -6.94
CA TRP A 115 -17.35 -8.96 -7.55
C TRP A 115 -17.29 -8.87 -9.08
N PRO A 116 -18.18 -9.56 -9.82
CA PRO A 116 -18.23 -9.49 -11.29
C PRO A 116 -18.39 -8.06 -11.81
N LYS A 117 -19.26 -7.26 -11.18
CA LYS A 117 -19.42 -5.85 -11.56
C LYS A 117 -18.31 -5.00 -10.92
N LYS A 118 -17.60 -4.25 -11.78
CA LYS A 118 -16.52 -3.35 -11.39
C LYS A 118 -17.00 -1.90 -11.41
N TYR A 119 -16.47 -1.11 -10.51
CA TYR A 119 -16.80 0.30 -10.36
C TYR A 119 -15.57 1.19 -10.42
N GLY A 120 -14.62 0.97 -9.51
CA GLY A 120 -13.43 1.80 -9.30
C GLY A 120 -12.18 1.32 -10.04
N THR A 121 -12.16 0.06 -10.47
CA THR A 121 -10.98 -0.56 -11.11
C THR A 121 -10.93 -0.36 -12.63
N LEU A 122 -11.93 0.31 -13.22
CA LEU A 122 -11.94 0.62 -14.64
C LEU A 122 -10.97 1.76 -14.99
N PRO A 123 -10.39 1.77 -16.21
CA PRO A 123 -9.66 2.93 -16.71
C PRO A 123 -10.51 4.20 -16.60
N PRO A 124 -9.95 5.31 -16.14
CA PRO A 124 -10.67 6.58 -16.11
C PRO A 124 -10.96 7.06 -17.54
N LYS A 125 -12.07 7.78 -17.72
CA LYS A 125 -12.44 8.39 -19.02
C LYS A 125 -11.39 9.41 -19.50
N ASP A 126 -10.67 10.04 -18.58
CA ASP A 126 -9.67 11.07 -18.80
C ASP A 126 -8.55 10.96 -17.74
N ASN A 127 -7.36 10.59 -18.18
CA ASN A 127 -6.21 10.41 -17.31
C ASN A 127 -5.72 11.73 -16.70
N GLN A 128 -5.86 12.84 -17.42
CA GLN A 128 -5.45 14.15 -16.92
C GLN A 128 -6.39 14.60 -15.79
N LYS A 129 -7.69 14.45 -16.00
CA LYS A 129 -8.68 14.75 -14.94
C LYS A 129 -8.49 13.86 -13.72
N TRP A 130 -8.15 12.59 -13.92
CA TRP A 130 -7.81 11.68 -12.83
C TRP A 130 -6.60 12.18 -12.03
N ALA A 131 -5.56 12.66 -12.69
CA ALA A 131 -4.39 13.23 -12.05
C ALA A 131 -4.71 14.54 -11.28
N GLU A 132 -5.59 15.37 -11.82
CA GLU A 132 -6.05 16.61 -11.17
C GLU A 132 -6.90 16.31 -9.91
N ILE A 133 -7.74 15.27 -9.94
CA ILE A 133 -8.43 14.81 -8.74
C ILE A 133 -7.42 14.35 -7.67
N CYS A 134 -6.40 13.58 -8.07
CA CYS A 134 -5.33 13.18 -7.15
C CYS A 134 -4.56 14.39 -6.59
N GLU A 135 -4.29 15.41 -7.40
CA GLU A 135 -3.69 16.66 -6.93
C GLU A 135 -4.52 17.29 -5.81
N HIS A 136 -5.84 17.38 -5.98
CA HIS A 136 -6.72 17.99 -4.97
C HIS A 136 -6.82 17.13 -3.70
N ILE A 137 -6.76 15.80 -3.80
CA ILE A 137 -6.64 14.91 -2.64
C ILE A 137 -5.34 15.20 -1.87
N ILE A 138 -4.22 15.35 -2.58
CA ILE A 138 -2.94 15.70 -1.96
C ILE A 138 -3.02 17.08 -1.28
N ARG A 139 -3.54 18.09 -1.97
CA ARG A 139 -3.72 19.45 -1.41
C ARG A 139 -4.62 19.48 -0.18
N HIS A 140 -5.68 18.66 -0.18
CA HIS A 140 -6.58 18.55 0.96
C HIS A 140 -5.83 18.08 2.21
N TYR A 141 -5.00 17.06 2.08
CA TYR A 141 -4.28 16.50 3.24
C TYR A 141 -2.96 17.19 3.58
N THR A 142 -2.34 17.92 2.65
CA THR A 142 -1.01 18.51 2.86
C THR A 142 -0.98 20.04 2.83
N GLU A 143 -1.99 20.68 2.26
CA GLU A 143 -2.03 22.15 2.05
C GLU A 143 -3.32 22.79 2.57
N GLY A 144 -4.23 22.04 3.19
CA GLY A 144 -5.47 22.53 3.78
C GLY A 144 -6.57 22.91 2.77
N TRP A 145 -6.47 22.48 1.51
CA TRP A 145 -7.50 22.74 0.51
C TRP A 145 -8.84 22.13 0.90
N ALA A 146 -9.96 22.81 0.62
CA ALA A 146 -11.33 22.40 0.94
C ALA A 146 -11.53 22.08 2.43
N ASP A 147 -11.09 22.97 3.31
CA ASP A 147 -11.11 22.81 4.77
C ASP A 147 -10.34 21.57 5.27
N GLY A 148 -9.30 21.19 4.56
CA GLY A 148 -8.47 20.01 4.82
C GLY A 148 -7.40 20.20 5.89
N PHE A 149 -6.30 19.48 5.75
CA PHE A 149 -5.26 19.32 6.75
C PHE A 149 -3.88 19.74 6.22
N ASN A 150 -2.90 19.82 7.13
CA ASN A 150 -1.48 19.99 6.82
C ASN A 150 -0.71 18.81 7.43
N TYR A 151 -1.00 17.59 6.97
CA TYR A 151 -0.34 16.38 7.44
C TYR A 151 1.00 16.17 6.72
N ASP A 152 1.96 15.57 7.42
CA ASP A 152 3.25 15.15 6.87
C ASP A 152 3.09 13.80 6.16
N ILE A 153 2.51 13.82 4.94
CA ILE A 153 2.35 12.66 4.09
C ILE A 153 3.37 12.73 2.97
N GLU A 154 4.41 11.93 3.05
CA GLU A 154 5.54 11.95 2.12
C GLU A 154 5.30 11.11 0.87
N TYR A 155 4.65 9.92 1.01
CA TYR A 155 4.51 8.92 -0.04
C TYR A 155 3.09 8.89 -0.61
N TRP A 156 3.02 8.98 -1.96
CA TRP A 156 1.77 8.93 -2.72
C TRP A 156 1.92 7.89 -3.82
N GLU A 157 1.22 6.78 -3.66
CA GLU A 157 1.30 5.61 -4.51
C GLU A 157 0.21 5.63 -5.58
N ILE A 158 0.61 5.43 -6.83
CA ILE A 158 -0.33 5.35 -7.95
C ILE A 158 -0.75 3.91 -8.15
N TRP A 159 -1.98 3.60 -7.76
CA TRP A 159 -2.70 2.36 -7.98
C TRP A 159 -2.29 1.20 -7.05
N ASN A 160 -2.85 -0.02 -7.36
CA ASN A 160 -2.60 -1.30 -6.69
C ASN A 160 -2.79 -2.45 -7.67
N GLU A 161 -1.80 -3.32 -7.82
CA GLU A 161 -1.83 -4.58 -8.57
C GLU A 161 -2.39 -4.49 -10.00
N PRO A 162 -1.94 -3.54 -10.83
CA PRO A 162 -2.45 -3.43 -12.19
C PRO A 162 -2.05 -4.60 -13.10
N ASP A 163 -1.08 -5.40 -12.67
CA ASP A 163 -0.58 -6.62 -13.30
C ASP A 163 -1.35 -7.89 -12.89
N GLY A 164 -2.40 -7.77 -12.08
CA GLY A 164 -3.12 -8.90 -11.48
C GLY A 164 -3.92 -9.78 -12.46
N ALA A 165 -4.06 -9.35 -13.72
CA ALA A 165 -4.67 -10.15 -14.77
C ALA A 165 -4.05 -9.81 -16.14
N PRO A 166 -3.94 -10.76 -17.08
CA PRO A 166 -3.49 -10.49 -18.44
C PRO A 166 -4.51 -9.65 -19.23
N ASP A 167 -4.04 -8.98 -20.29
CA ASP A 167 -4.87 -8.07 -21.11
C ASP A 167 -6.09 -8.75 -21.74
N ASP A 168 -5.97 -10.03 -22.09
CA ASP A 168 -7.00 -10.86 -22.68
C ASP A 168 -7.89 -11.61 -21.69
N ALA A 169 -7.69 -11.39 -20.38
CA ALA A 169 -8.55 -11.98 -19.35
C ALA A 169 -9.99 -11.47 -19.45
N ASP A 170 -10.93 -12.32 -19.06
CA ASP A 170 -12.32 -11.94 -18.92
C ASP A 170 -12.46 -10.77 -17.93
N TYR A 171 -13.36 -9.85 -18.24
CA TYR A 171 -13.61 -8.65 -17.43
C TYR A 171 -13.85 -8.95 -15.94
N VAL A 172 -14.54 -10.05 -15.63
CA VAL A 172 -14.84 -10.47 -14.26
C VAL A 172 -13.58 -10.81 -13.45
N ASP A 173 -12.51 -11.24 -14.12
CA ASP A 173 -11.25 -11.65 -13.51
C ASP A 173 -10.28 -10.47 -13.31
N LYS A 174 -10.53 -9.34 -13.96
CA LYS A 174 -9.74 -8.11 -13.82
C LYS A 174 -10.09 -7.37 -12.51
N LYS A 175 -9.59 -7.86 -11.39
CA LYS A 175 -9.99 -7.41 -10.05
C LYS A 175 -9.39 -6.07 -9.62
N CYS A 176 -8.20 -5.74 -10.11
CA CYS A 176 -7.46 -4.55 -9.69
C CYS A 176 -7.34 -3.50 -10.80
N TRP A 177 -7.27 -3.92 -12.07
CA TRP A 177 -7.23 -3.04 -13.22
C TRP A 177 -8.06 -3.62 -14.37
N GLY A 178 -9.10 -2.90 -14.78
CA GLY A 178 -10.04 -3.35 -15.81
C GLY A 178 -9.61 -3.05 -17.25
N GLY A 179 -8.52 -2.31 -17.44
CA GLY A 179 -7.94 -1.97 -18.74
C GLY A 179 -6.86 -2.93 -19.19
N THR A 180 -6.10 -2.50 -20.21
CA THR A 180 -4.89 -3.15 -20.69
C THR A 180 -3.66 -2.63 -19.95
N MET A 181 -2.56 -3.36 -20.02
CA MET A 181 -1.24 -2.94 -19.52
C MET A 181 -0.84 -1.56 -20.07
N ARG A 182 -1.07 -1.32 -21.37
CA ARG A 182 -0.71 -0.05 -22.00
C ARG A 182 -1.54 1.13 -21.50
N GLU A 183 -2.84 0.93 -21.28
CA GLU A 183 -3.71 1.96 -20.69
C GLU A 183 -3.26 2.32 -19.27
N PHE A 184 -2.82 1.32 -18.48
CA PHE A 184 -2.25 1.59 -17.17
C PHE A 184 -0.96 2.40 -17.24
N PHE A 185 -0.05 2.07 -18.16
CA PHE A 185 1.21 2.82 -18.33
C PHE A 185 0.94 4.29 -18.67
N GLU A 186 -0.05 4.57 -19.53
CA GLU A 186 -0.44 5.93 -19.86
C GLU A 186 -1.08 6.66 -18.67
N LEU A 187 -1.92 6.00 -17.87
CA LEU A 187 -2.44 6.57 -16.63
C LEU A 187 -1.30 6.93 -15.68
N TYR A 188 -0.37 5.99 -15.43
CA TYR A 188 0.78 6.22 -14.56
C TYR A 188 1.63 7.39 -15.06
N ARG A 189 1.94 7.44 -16.35
CA ARG A 189 2.73 8.52 -16.96
C ARG A 189 2.09 9.89 -16.72
N VAL A 190 0.81 10.02 -17.03
CA VAL A 190 0.08 11.29 -16.86
C VAL A 190 0.04 11.68 -15.40
N ALA A 191 -0.35 10.77 -14.52
CA ALA A 191 -0.47 11.03 -13.09
C ALA A 191 0.88 11.36 -12.44
N ALA A 192 1.91 10.53 -12.63
CA ALA A 192 3.22 10.74 -12.02
C ALA A 192 3.85 12.06 -12.49
N THR A 193 3.74 12.38 -13.79
CA THR A 193 4.27 13.63 -14.35
C THR A 193 3.56 14.85 -13.79
N HIS A 194 2.22 14.80 -13.74
CA HIS A 194 1.41 15.88 -13.20
C HIS A 194 1.69 16.12 -11.71
N LEU A 195 1.61 15.05 -10.91
CA LEU A 195 1.80 15.14 -9.46
C LEU A 195 3.22 15.57 -9.08
N LYS A 196 4.24 15.05 -9.77
CA LYS A 196 5.63 15.45 -9.49
C LYS A 196 5.91 16.92 -9.86
N LYS A 197 5.23 17.44 -10.88
CA LYS A 197 5.27 18.86 -11.23
C LYS A 197 4.62 19.74 -10.16
N CYS A 198 3.47 19.32 -9.62
CA CYS A 198 2.76 20.07 -8.57
C CYS A 198 3.47 19.97 -7.21
N PHE A 199 4.03 18.80 -6.90
CA PHE A 199 4.63 18.47 -5.60
C PHE A 199 6.06 17.89 -5.75
N PRO A 200 7.05 18.70 -6.15
CA PRO A 200 8.40 18.19 -6.42
C PRO A 200 9.10 17.62 -5.19
N HIS A 201 8.65 17.98 -3.99
CA HIS A 201 9.20 17.51 -2.71
C HIS A 201 8.58 16.22 -2.20
N LEU A 202 7.40 15.81 -2.71
CA LEU A 202 6.75 14.57 -2.32
C LEU A 202 7.28 13.39 -3.15
N LYS A 203 7.19 12.20 -2.59
CA LYS A 203 7.54 10.96 -3.28
C LYS A 203 6.33 10.39 -4.01
N ILE A 204 6.43 10.34 -5.33
CA ILE A 204 5.40 9.79 -6.22
C ILE A 204 5.95 8.51 -6.83
N GLY A 205 5.21 7.42 -6.71
CA GLY A 205 5.65 6.11 -7.21
C GLY A 205 4.53 5.08 -7.26
N GLY A 206 4.87 3.84 -7.21
CA GLY A 206 4.00 2.67 -7.34
C GLY A 206 4.66 1.61 -8.23
N PRO A 207 3.92 0.76 -8.93
CA PRO A 207 2.46 0.61 -8.92
C PRO A 207 1.93 -0.53 -8.03
N ALA A 208 2.68 -0.97 -7.03
CA ALA A 208 2.30 -2.04 -6.10
C ALA A 208 1.99 -3.36 -6.86
N LEU A 209 3.00 -3.89 -7.56
CA LEU A 209 2.82 -5.07 -8.42
C LEU A 209 2.59 -6.35 -7.61
N THR A 210 1.72 -7.23 -8.11
CA THR A 210 1.48 -8.56 -7.51
C THR A 210 2.75 -9.42 -7.47
N VAL A 211 3.59 -9.29 -8.53
CA VAL A 211 4.88 -9.99 -8.66
C VAL A 211 5.94 -9.03 -9.20
N ALA A 212 6.99 -8.83 -8.43
CA ALA A 212 8.00 -7.81 -8.68
C ALA A 212 8.80 -8.00 -9.98
N ILE A 213 9.06 -9.24 -10.41
CA ILE A 213 9.97 -9.54 -11.51
C ILE A 213 9.28 -10.37 -12.57
N THR A 214 8.70 -9.68 -13.55
CA THR A 214 7.95 -10.27 -14.66
C THR A 214 8.28 -9.52 -15.96
N ASP A 215 7.79 -10.04 -17.08
CA ASP A 215 7.88 -9.29 -18.34
C ASP A 215 7.00 -8.03 -18.34
N TRP A 216 5.92 -8.01 -17.55
CA TRP A 216 5.13 -6.81 -17.30
C TRP A 216 5.98 -5.71 -16.63
N THR A 217 6.74 -6.07 -15.60
CA THR A 217 7.65 -5.14 -14.90
C THR A 217 8.73 -4.57 -15.81
N LYS A 218 9.32 -5.40 -16.65
CA LYS A 218 10.32 -4.96 -17.64
C LYS A 218 9.71 -3.99 -18.65
N ALA A 219 8.53 -4.32 -19.20
CA ALA A 219 7.81 -3.44 -20.11
C ALA A 219 7.42 -2.10 -19.46
N PHE A 220 7.05 -2.13 -18.17
CA PHE A 220 6.80 -0.92 -17.39
C PHE A 220 8.06 -0.05 -17.23
N PHE A 221 9.19 -0.66 -16.90
CA PHE A 221 10.47 0.06 -16.77
C PHE A 221 10.98 0.62 -18.10
N ASP A 222 10.83 -0.13 -19.20
CA ASP A 222 11.11 0.37 -20.55
C ASP A 222 10.27 1.62 -20.84
N PHE A 223 8.96 1.54 -20.59
CA PHE A 223 8.04 2.65 -20.82
C PHE A 223 8.36 3.88 -19.95
N VAL A 224 8.61 3.69 -18.65
CA VAL A 224 8.97 4.76 -17.71
C VAL A 224 10.26 5.45 -18.15
N LYS A 225 11.27 4.69 -18.55
CA LYS A 225 12.57 5.17 -19.02
C LYS A 225 12.46 5.92 -20.34
N GLU A 226 11.80 5.35 -21.34
CA GLU A 226 11.63 5.95 -22.67
C GLU A 226 10.85 7.28 -22.63
N ASN A 227 9.90 7.40 -21.72
CA ASN A 227 9.05 8.59 -21.57
C ASN A 227 9.53 9.54 -20.46
N ASN A 228 10.67 9.26 -19.80
CA ASN A 228 11.19 10.03 -18.68
C ASN A 228 10.16 10.29 -17.57
N VAL A 229 9.38 9.26 -17.22
CA VAL A 229 8.32 9.36 -16.22
C VAL A 229 8.95 9.36 -14.81
N PRO A 230 8.52 10.25 -13.90
CA PRO A 230 8.97 10.22 -12.52
C PRO A 230 8.60 8.92 -11.81
N MET A 231 9.56 8.35 -11.06
CA MET A 231 9.35 7.17 -10.21
C MET A 231 10.28 7.27 -9.00
N ASP A 232 9.84 7.94 -7.93
CA ASP A 232 10.65 8.11 -6.73
C ASP A 232 10.79 6.79 -5.94
N PHE A 233 9.77 5.94 -6.01
CA PHE A 233 9.82 4.58 -5.47
C PHE A 233 9.11 3.60 -6.41
N PHE A 234 9.55 2.36 -6.35
CA PHE A 234 8.89 1.21 -6.96
C PHE A 234 8.36 0.30 -5.85
N SER A 235 7.05 0.07 -5.85
CA SER A 235 6.38 -0.77 -4.86
C SER A 235 5.91 -2.09 -5.47
N TRP A 236 5.97 -3.15 -4.66
CA TRP A 236 5.69 -4.52 -5.09
C TRP A 236 5.31 -5.40 -3.92
N HIS A 237 4.73 -6.57 -4.22
CA HIS A 237 4.22 -7.54 -3.25
C HIS A 237 4.99 -8.85 -3.30
N CYS A 238 5.04 -9.55 -2.17
CA CYS A 238 5.56 -10.90 -2.06
C CYS A 238 4.87 -11.66 -0.93
N TYR A 239 4.16 -12.71 -1.26
CA TYR A 239 3.60 -13.63 -0.29
C TYR A 239 4.34 -14.96 -0.39
N ALA A 240 5.01 -15.37 0.69
CA ALA A 240 5.91 -16.51 0.68
C ALA A 240 5.76 -17.38 1.92
N ASN A 241 6.21 -18.64 1.83
CA ASN A 241 6.19 -19.57 2.94
C ASN A 241 7.57 -19.81 3.59
N HIS A 242 8.57 -19.09 3.10
CA HIS A 242 9.94 -19.16 3.60
C HIS A 242 10.61 -17.78 3.47
N PRO A 243 11.22 -17.22 4.55
CA PRO A 243 11.77 -15.86 4.54
C PRO A 243 12.90 -15.65 3.52
N GLY A 244 13.61 -16.72 3.12
CA GLY A 244 14.64 -16.64 2.10
C GLY A 244 14.13 -16.28 0.71
N ILE A 245 12.83 -16.46 0.44
CA ILE A 245 12.19 -16.05 -0.83
C ILE A 245 12.11 -14.53 -0.87
N ASP A 246 11.53 -13.91 0.17
CA ASP A 246 11.43 -12.46 0.28
C ASP A 246 12.81 -11.80 0.17
N LEU A 247 13.76 -12.24 1.00
CA LEU A 247 15.12 -11.71 1.05
C LEU A 247 15.89 -11.85 -0.27
N LYS A 248 15.60 -12.88 -1.07
CA LYS A 248 16.19 -13.05 -2.40
C LYS A 248 15.62 -12.06 -3.38
N ILE A 249 14.27 -11.93 -3.43
CA ILE A 249 13.57 -11.03 -4.36
C ILE A 249 13.94 -9.57 -4.09
N GLU A 250 14.09 -9.14 -2.83
CA GLU A 250 14.56 -7.80 -2.47
C GLU A 250 15.86 -7.42 -3.20
N SER A 251 16.81 -8.33 -3.25
CA SER A 251 18.10 -8.11 -3.95
C SER A 251 17.93 -8.10 -5.47
N GLU A 252 17.13 -9.02 -6.00
CA GLU A 252 16.87 -9.14 -7.44
C GLU A 252 16.11 -7.91 -7.98
N VAL A 253 15.16 -7.35 -7.19
CA VAL A 253 14.45 -6.10 -7.56
C VAL A 253 15.43 -4.93 -7.63
N ARG A 254 16.35 -4.81 -6.68
CA ARG A 254 17.35 -3.74 -6.72
C ARG A 254 18.27 -3.87 -7.93
N GLU A 255 18.74 -5.09 -8.22
CA GLU A 255 19.55 -5.38 -9.41
C GLU A 255 18.79 -5.02 -10.69
N LEU A 256 17.51 -5.35 -10.78
CA LEU A 256 16.67 -5.00 -11.93
C LEU A 256 16.53 -3.47 -12.06
N LEU A 257 16.16 -2.75 -11.00
CA LEU A 257 16.08 -1.28 -11.01
C LEU A 257 17.40 -0.63 -11.44
N ASP A 258 18.52 -1.09 -10.92
CA ASP A 258 19.84 -0.57 -11.26
C ASP A 258 20.20 -0.82 -12.73
N SER A 259 19.82 -1.96 -13.29
CA SER A 259 20.05 -2.31 -14.70
C SER A 259 19.31 -1.37 -15.66
N TYR A 260 18.18 -0.83 -15.25
CA TYR A 260 17.43 0.20 -16.00
C TYR A 260 17.93 1.62 -15.75
N GLY A 261 18.83 1.82 -14.78
CA GLY A 261 19.36 3.13 -14.38
C GLY A 261 18.55 3.82 -13.27
N PHE A 262 17.58 3.15 -12.67
CA PHE A 262 16.77 3.65 -11.56
C PHE A 262 17.48 3.53 -10.20
N THR A 263 18.74 3.96 -10.16
CA THR A 263 19.64 3.80 -8.99
C THR A 263 19.24 4.62 -7.76
N LYS A 264 18.34 5.60 -7.94
CA LYS A 264 17.81 6.47 -6.86
C LYS A 264 16.36 6.13 -6.48
N THR A 265 15.69 5.31 -7.27
CA THR A 265 14.32 4.87 -6.98
C THR A 265 14.35 3.94 -5.77
N GLU A 266 13.56 4.25 -4.75
CA GLU A 266 13.42 3.39 -3.57
C GLU A 266 12.70 2.09 -3.95
N SER A 267 13.09 0.97 -3.32
CA SER A 267 12.42 -0.32 -3.44
C SER A 267 11.59 -0.57 -2.18
N ILE A 268 10.28 -0.73 -2.34
CA ILE A 268 9.34 -0.89 -1.21
C ILE A 268 8.54 -2.16 -1.40
N LEU A 269 8.72 -3.13 -0.50
CA LEU A 269 7.87 -4.31 -0.41
C LEU A 269 6.66 -3.96 0.48
N ASN A 270 5.59 -3.51 -0.17
CA ASN A 270 4.46 -2.91 0.53
C ASN A 270 3.24 -3.81 0.73
N GLU A 271 3.32 -5.08 0.33
CA GLU A 271 2.48 -6.16 0.83
C GLU A 271 3.27 -7.45 0.93
N TRP A 272 3.31 -8.03 2.11
CA TRP A 272 3.96 -9.31 2.36
C TRP A 272 3.38 -9.99 3.60
N ASN A 273 3.35 -11.31 3.59
CA ASN A 273 2.97 -12.13 4.73
C ASN A 273 3.36 -13.59 4.48
N TYR A 274 3.19 -14.43 5.51
CA TYR A 274 3.34 -15.87 5.37
C TYR A 274 2.15 -16.47 4.63
N VAL A 275 2.35 -16.93 3.42
CA VAL A 275 1.32 -17.60 2.62
C VAL A 275 1.92 -18.80 1.88
N ARG A 276 1.28 -19.98 2.00
CA ARG A 276 1.61 -21.16 1.18
C ARG A 276 0.91 -21.12 -0.17
N SER A 277 -0.36 -20.79 -0.14
CA SER A 277 -1.24 -20.66 -1.31
C SER A 277 -2.46 -19.86 -0.90
N PHE A 278 -3.10 -19.18 -1.86
CA PHE A 278 -4.36 -18.46 -1.66
C PHE A 278 -5.61 -19.33 -1.87
N CYS A 279 -5.49 -20.66 -1.90
CA CYS A 279 -6.63 -21.56 -2.09
C CYS A 279 -6.50 -22.85 -1.28
N GLY A 280 -7.68 -23.46 -1.01
CA GLY A 280 -7.81 -24.76 -0.35
C GLY A 280 -7.25 -24.79 1.08
N ASP A 281 -6.82 -25.99 1.48
CA ASP A 281 -6.32 -26.24 2.84
C ASP A 281 -5.03 -25.46 3.16
N ASP A 282 -4.21 -25.19 2.17
CA ASP A 282 -2.99 -24.37 2.34
C ASP A 282 -3.29 -22.91 2.65
N TRP A 283 -4.41 -22.37 2.14
CA TRP A 283 -4.90 -21.07 2.55
C TRP A 283 -5.34 -21.06 4.03
N LEU A 284 -6.16 -22.01 4.42
CA LEU A 284 -6.61 -22.13 5.82
C LEU A 284 -5.44 -22.35 6.79
N TYR A 285 -4.44 -23.13 6.34
CA TYR A 285 -3.20 -23.30 7.11
C TYR A 285 -2.44 -21.99 7.25
N SER A 286 -2.32 -21.21 6.18
CA SER A 286 -1.61 -19.93 6.18
C SER A 286 -2.22 -18.96 7.19
N LEU A 287 -3.56 -18.78 7.18
CA LEU A 287 -4.29 -17.94 8.12
C LEU A 287 -4.08 -18.34 9.59
N LYS A 288 -3.98 -19.62 9.88
CA LYS A 288 -3.66 -20.10 11.24
C LYS A 288 -2.20 -19.89 11.60
N ALA A 289 -1.30 -20.08 10.64
CA ALA A 289 0.13 -19.95 10.85
C ALA A 289 0.54 -18.51 11.14
N GLU A 290 -0.06 -17.53 10.44
CA GLU A 290 0.16 -16.10 10.65
C GLU A 290 -0.10 -15.66 12.11
N LYS A 291 -1.14 -16.22 12.74
CA LYS A 291 -1.56 -15.90 14.11
C LYS A 291 -0.78 -16.66 15.21
N GLY A 292 0.26 -17.40 14.84
CA GLY A 292 1.00 -18.26 15.76
C GLY A 292 2.52 -18.07 15.68
N LEU A 293 3.25 -18.93 16.40
CA LEU A 293 4.72 -18.89 16.43
C LEU A 293 5.36 -19.04 15.04
N LYS A 294 4.69 -19.70 14.12
CA LYS A 294 5.17 -19.86 12.74
C LYS A 294 5.21 -18.50 12.02
N GLY A 295 4.11 -17.76 12.08
CA GLY A 295 4.03 -16.40 11.52
C GLY A 295 4.99 -15.44 12.23
N ALA A 296 5.02 -15.45 13.57
CA ALA A 296 5.95 -14.62 14.32
C ALA A 296 7.42 -14.88 13.93
N SER A 297 7.80 -16.16 13.77
CA SER A 297 9.15 -16.54 13.33
C SER A 297 9.46 -16.10 11.91
N PHE A 298 8.50 -16.26 10.99
CA PHE A 298 8.64 -15.79 9.61
C PHE A 298 8.79 -14.27 9.55
N THR A 299 7.88 -13.54 10.18
CA THR A 299 7.85 -12.08 10.22
C THR A 299 9.15 -11.51 10.80
N THR A 300 9.61 -12.04 11.93
CA THR A 300 10.88 -11.61 12.55
C THR A 300 12.07 -11.88 11.62
N ALA A 301 12.10 -13.04 10.96
CA ALA A 301 13.21 -13.40 10.07
C ALA A 301 13.27 -12.48 8.83
N VAL A 302 12.12 -12.15 8.24
CA VAL A 302 12.06 -11.20 7.11
C VAL A 302 12.48 -9.81 7.58
N MET A 303 11.83 -9.24 8.61
CA MET A 303 12.15 -7.90 9.11
C MET A 303 13.62 -7.71 9.47
N CYS A 304 14.22 -8.68 10.18
CA CYS A 304 15.64 -8.64 10.54
C CYS A 304 16.56 -8.81 9.32
N GLY A 305 16.21 -9.71 8.40
CA GLY A 305 16.99 -9.96 7.19
C GLY A 305 17.02 -8.74 6.26
N SER A 306 15.89 -8.09 6.07
CA SER A 306 15.73 -6.92 5.20
C SER A 306 16.49 -5.69 5.69
N GLN A 307 16.86 -5.61 6.99
CA GLN A 307 17.75 -4.55 7.50
C GLN A 307 19.10 -4.52 6.75
N TYR A 308 19.55 -5.67 6.24
CA TYR A 308 20.84 -5.82 5.55
C TYR A 308 20.71 -5.95 4.03
N ARG A 309 19.48 -5.80 3.50
CA ARG A 309 19.17 -5.89 2.07
C ARG A 309 18.95 -4.52 1.45
N PRO A 310 19.06 -4.38 0.13
CA PRO A 310 18.82 -3.12 -0.57
C PRO A 310 17.32 -2.85 -0.75
N LEU A 311 16.58 -2.90 0.34
CA LEU A 311 15.17 -2.55 0.46
C LEU A 311 15.04 -1.32 1.35
N ASP A 312 14.16 -0.40 1.02
CA ASP A 312 13.98 0.85 1.76
C ASP A 312 12.88 0.75 2.82
N MET A 313 11.81 0.01 2.54
CA MET A 313 10.68 -0.16 3.47
C MET A 313 9.99 -1.52 3.28
N LEU A 314 9.48 -2.07 4.40
CA LEU A 314 8.57 -3.22 4.44
C LEU A 314 7.23 -2.79 5.02
N MET A 315 6.11 -3.24 4.41
CA MET A 315 4.77 -3.00 4.94
C MET A 315 3.99 -4.31 5.06
N TYR A 316 3.87 -4.82 6.27
CA TYR A 316 3.17 -6.07 6.56
C TYR A 316 1.69 -5.98 6.16
N TYR A 317 1.17 -6.96 5.46
CA TYR A 317 -0.24 -7.08 5.16
C TYR A 317 -0.86 -8.21 6.01
N ASP A 318 -1.70 -7.95 6.98
CA ASP A 318 -2.47 -6.75 7.23
C ASP A 318 -2.47 -6.43 8.74
N ALA A 319 -2.53 -5.15 9.10
CA ALA A 319 -2.61 -4.73 10.51
C ALA A 319 -4.05 -4.45 10.96
N ARG A 320 -5.02 -4.33 10.05
CA ARG A 320 -6.43 -4.24 10.43
C ARG A 320 -6.91 -5.58 10.99
N PRO A 321 -7.89 -5.59 11.86
CA PRO A 321 -8.52 -6.84 12.32
C PRO A 321 -9.23 -7.56 11.17
N CYS A 322 -8.54 -8.51 10.56
CA CYS A 322 -9.02 -9.33 9.46
C CYS A 322 -8.37 -10.73 9.48
N ALA A 323 -8.70 -11.58 8.51
CA ALA A 323 -8.20 -12.95 8.44
C ALA A 323 -6.65 -13.01 8.37
N MET A 324 -6.02 -12.08 7.65
CA MET A 324 -4.55 -12.03 7.47
C MET A 324 -3.80 -11.26 8.57
N ASN A 325 -4.46 -10.79 9.61
CA ASN A 325 -3.80 -10.11 10.71
C ASN A 325 -3.10 -11.10 11.65
N GLY A 326 -1.78 -11.06 11.69
CA GLY A 326 -0.95 -11.79 12.64
C GLY A 326 -0.17 -10.89 13.62
N LEU A 327 -0.28 -9.55 13.51
CA LEU A 327 0.49 -8.60 14.34
C LEU A 327 -0.24 -8.20 15.61
N PHE A 328 -1.55 -8.00 15.54
CA PHE A 328 -2.34 -7.50 16.67
C PHE A 328 -3.39 -8.52 17.08
N ALA A 329 -3.73 -8.51 18.38
CA ALA A 329 -4.82 -9.33 18.88
C ALA A 329 -6.14 -8.99 18.17
N THR A 330 -6.89 -10.02 17.80
CA THR A 330 -8.14 -9.91 17.05
C THR A 330 -9.37 -10.21 17.90
N ASP A 331 -9.29 -9.97 19.20
CA ASP A 331 -10.37 -10.25 20.16
C ASP A 331 -11.69 -9.53 19.84
N TYR A 332 -11.62 -8.58 18.91
CA TYR A 332 -12.77 -7.80 18.44
C TYR A 332 -13.27 -8.20 17.05
N VAL A 333 -12.62 -9.14 16.41
CA VAL A 333 -13.05 -9.69 15.12
C VAL A 333 -13.74 -11.01 15.42
N CYS A 334 -15.01 -11.10 15.09
CA CYS A 334 -15.74 -12.36 15.15
C CYS A 334 -14.99 -13.41 14.34
N ASP A 335 -14.72 -14.54 14.98
CA ASP A 335 -14.21 -15.74 14.34
C ASP A 335 -15.15 -16.26 13.24
#